data_54994a72411aecebc8c5fd0b61109eed
#
_entry.id   54994a72411aecebc8c5fd0b61109eed
#
_cell.length_a   1.000
_cell.length_b   1.000
_cell.length_c   1.000
_cell.angle_alpha   90.00
_cell.angle_beta   90.00
_cell.angle_gamma   90.00
#
_symmetry.space_group_name_H-M   'P 1'
#
loop_
_entity.id
_entity.type
_entity.pdbx_description
1 polymer ?
#
loop_
_entity_poly.entity_id
_entity_poly.type
_entity_poly.pdbx_seq_one_letter_code
_entity_poly.pdbx_strand_id
1 'polypeptide(L)'
;MVNRDNYIPDDYEMDLMELSNGQKIDSRIYPYLQEMFDDSRNAGVYPFVRDGYRTAEEQQQILDDKIAAYRSEGYTKHMAEETAMEWGALPGTSEHQLGLAVDINADTSKCSRDDVYNWLLENSYKYGFIQRYPSGKTSITGVANEPWHYRYVGKKAAEEIHQSGMCLEEYVENLK
;
A
#
# COMPACT_ATOMS: atom_id res chain seq x y z
N MET A 1 -9.42 6.27 7.88
CA MET A 1 -8.16 6.50 7.13
C MET A 1 -7.01 6.48 8.13
N VAL A 2 -5.91 5.82 7.80
CA VAL A 2 -4.68 5.80 8.61
C VAL A 2 -3.58 6.45 7.79
N ASN A 3 -2.84 7.37 8.37
CA ASN A 3 -1.68 8.06 7.79
C ASN A 3 -0.90 8.75 8.93
N ARG A 4 0.10 9.59 8.59
CA ARG A 4 0.94 10.29 9.58
C ARG A 4 0.15 11.10 10.63
N ASP A 5 -1.05 11.58 10.30
CA ASP A 5 -1.88 12.44 11.14
C ASP A 5 -3.03 11.68 11.82
N ASN A 6 -3.26 10.43 11.40
CA ASN A 6 -4.37 9.60 11.87
C ASN A 6 -3.85 8.21 12.24
N TYR A 7 -3.77 7.94 13.53
CA TYR A 7 -3.32 6.65 14.07
C TYR A 7 -4.40 5.58 13.96
N ILE A 8 -3.96 4.33 13.95
CA ILE A 8 -4.84 3.16 14.07
C ILE A 8 -5.55 3.24 15.41
N PRO A 9 -6.90 3.10 15.47
CA PRO A 9 -7.62 3.04 16.73
C PRO A 9 -7.15 1.86 17.60
N ASP A 10 -7.11 2.06 18.93
CA ASP A 10 -6.68 1.01 19.88
C ASP A 10 -7.59 -0.23 19.86
N ASP A 11 -8.86 -0.05 19.46
CA ASP A 11 -9.88 -1.09 19.37
C ASP A 11 -10.03 -1.65 17.94
N TYR A 12 -9.07 -1.39 17.04
CA TYR A 12 -9.13 -1.91 15.68
C TYR A 12 -8.92 -3.42 15.66
N GLU A 13 -9.95 -4.14 15.22
CA GLU A 13 -9.93 -5.59 15.08
C GLU A 13 -9.77 -5.99 13.60
N MET A 14 -9.02 -7.04 13.36
CA MET A 14 -8.82 -7.65 12.04
C MET A 14 -8.84 -9.18 12.17
N ASP A 15 -9.27 -9.84 11.11
CA ASP A 15 -9.19 -11.28 10.97
C ASP A 15 -8.15 -11.62 9.90
N LEU A 16 -6.95 -11.98 10.35
CA LEU A 16 -5.83 -12.24 9.45
C LEU A 16 -5.89 -13.65 8.87
N MET A 17 -5.73 -13.73 7.56
CA MET A 17 -5.50 -14.98 6.84
C MET A 17 -4.13 -14.99 6.17
N GLU A 18 -3.55 -16.16 6.03
CA GLU A 18 -2.26 -16.35 5.38
C GLU A 18 -2.45 -16.77 3.92
N LEU A 19 -1.73 -16.09 3.03
CA LEU A 19 -1.65 -16.41 1.62
C LEU A 19 -0.66 -17.55 1.38
N SER A 20 -0.74 -18.19 0.21
CA SER A 20 0.12 -19.32 -0.17
C SER A 20 1.63 -19.05 -0.12
N ASN A 21 2.04 -17.79 -0.16
CA ASN A 21 3.43 -17.35 -0.06
C ASN A 21 3.84 -16.87 1.33
N GLY A 22 3.00 -17.11 2.36
CA GLY A 22 3.26 -16.77 3.76
C GLY A 22 2.93 -15.32 4.13
N GLN A 23 2.53 -14.46 3.19
CA GLN A 23 2.07 -13.12 3.49
C GLN A 23 0.68 -13.17 4.15
N LYS A 24 0.40 -12.22 5.04
CA LYS A 24 -0.91 -12.15 5.72
C LYS A 24 -1.67 -10.91 5.28
N ILE A 25 -2.99 -11.03 5.21
CA ILE A 25 -3.92 -9.94 4.90
C ILE A 25 -5.17 -10.09 5.78
N ASP A 26 -5.96 -9.04 5.87
CA ASP A 26 -7.31 -9.15 6.43
C ASP A 26 -8.20 -10.02 5.52
N SER A 27 -8.91 -10.99 6.10
CA SER A 27 -9.74 -11.95 5.37
C SER A 27 -10.82 -11.27 4.52
N ARG A 28 -11.27 -10.08 4.92
CA ARG A 28 -12.29 -9.29 4.20
C ARG A 28 -11.85 -8.88 2.79
N ILE A 29 -10.55 -8.68 2.55
CA ILE A 29 -10.06 -8.25 1.23
C ILE A 29 -9.70 -9.41 0.31
N TYR A 30 -9.55 -10.62 0.84
CA TYR A 30 -9.08 -11.77 0.09
C TYR A 30 -9.91 -12.08 -1.18
N PRO A 31 -11.25 -12.13 -1.14
CA PRO A 31 -12.04 -12.45 -2.34
C PRO A 31 -11.78 -11.45 -3.49
N TYR A 32 -11.64 -10.17 -3.16
CA TYR A 32 -11.40 -9.11 -4.14
C TYR A 32 -9.96 -9.12 -4.68
N LEU A 33 -8.99 -9.43 -3.82
CA LEU A 33 -7.60 -9.60 -4.22
C LEU A 33 -7.43 -10.81 -5.14
N GLN A 34 -8.10 -11.91 -4.82
CA GLN A 34 -8.08 -13.13 -5.63
C GLN A 34 -8.73 -12.88 -7.02
N GLU A 35 -9.91 -12.26 -7.06
CA GLU A 35 -10.59 -11.88 -8.32
C GLU A 35 -9.67 -10.99 -9.17
N MET A 36 -9.06 -9.97 -8.58
CA MET A 36 -8.12 -9.08 -9.26
C MET A 36 -6.92 -9.83 -9.85
N PHE A 37 -6.34 -10.75 -9.09
CA PHE A 37 -5.17 -11.52 -9.55
C PHE A 37 -5.53 -12.58 -10.61
N ASP A 38 -6.70 -13.16 -10.54
CA ASP A 38 -7.16 -14.12 -11.56
C ASP A 38 -7.41 -13.40 -12.89
N ASP A 39 -8.06 -12.25 -12.89
CA ASP A 39 -8.29 -11.45 -14.09
C ASP A 39 -6.98 -10.89 -14.67
N SER A 40 -6.03 -10.50 -13.84
CA SER A 40 -4.71 -10.08 -14.32
C SER A 40 -3.96 -11.23 -15.01
N ARG A 41 -4.02 -12.45 -14.45
CA ARG A 41 -3.42 -13.63 -15.07
C ARG A 41 -4.08 -13.99 -16.40
N ASN A 42 -5.40 -13.85 -16.49
CA ASN A 42 -6.14 -14.03 -17.74
C ASN A 42 -5.70 -13.01 -18.81
N ALA A 43 -5.24 -11.84 -18.41
CA ALA A 43 -4.64 -10.81 -19.27
C ALA A 43 -3.14 -11.01 -19.54
N GLY A 44 -2.53 -12.10 -19.04
CA GLY A 44 -1.10 -12.38 -19.22
C GLY A 44 -0.18 -11.63 -18.25
N VAL A 45 -0.75 -11.06 -17.19
CA VAL A 45 -0.02 -10.31 -16.15
C VAL A 45 -0.01 -11.11 -14.85
N TYR A 46 1.15 -11.27 -14.22
CA TYR A 46 1.35 -12.19 -13.11
C TYR A 46 1.80 -11.49 -11.83
N PRO A 47 0.87 -10.84 -11.10
CA PRO A 47 1.14 -10.22 -9.82
C PRO A 47 1.26 -11.24 -8.69
N PHE A 48 1.96 -10.84 -7.62
CA PHE A 48 1.92 -11.50 -6.33
C PHE A 48 2.03 -10.46 -5.20
N VAL A 49 1.52 -10.78 -4.02
CA VAL A 49 1.70 -9.95 -2.82
C VAL A 49 3.13 -10.13 -2.33
N ARG A 50 3.92 -9.08 -2.43
CA ARG A 50 5.28 -9.06 -1.89
C ARG A 50 5.28 -8.85 -0.39
N ASP A 51 4.40 -7.96 0.09
CA ASP A 51 4.28 -7.58 1.49
C ASP A 51 2.80 -7.29 1.82
N GLY A 52 2.33 -7.84 2.92
CA GLY A 52 0.97 -7.72 3.39
C GLY A 52 0.90 -7.05 4.76
N TYR A 53 0.24 -7.71 5.72
CA TYR A 53 0.18 -7.24 7.10
C TYR A 53 1.56 -7.22 7.77
N ARG A 54 1.81 -6.17 8.54
CA ARG A 54 2.98 -6.00 9.40
C ARG A 54 2.54 -5.66 10.83
N THR A 55 3.25 -6.19 11.81
CA THR A 55 3.12 -5.74 13.20
C THR A 55 3.74 -4.36 13.40
N ALA A 56 3.47 -3.74 14.55
CA ALA A 56 4.10 -2.46 14.91
C ALA A 56 5.63 -2.61 15.05
N GLU A 57 6.09 -3.74 15.58
CA GLU A 57 7.51 -4.06 15.75
C GLU A 57 8.22 -4.22 14.40
N GLU A 58 7.60 -4.94 13.46
CA GLU A 58 8.13 -5.09 12.09
C GLU A 58 8.18 -3.74 11.38
N GLN A 59 7.16 -2.90 11.56
CA GLN A 59 7.13 -1.55 10.98
C GLN A 59 8.24 -0.67 11.56
N GLN A 60 8.50 -0.75 12.88
CA GLN A 60 9.60 -0.03 13.52
C GLN A 60 10.94 -0.50 12.98
N GLN A 61 11.15 -1.81 12.84
CA GLN A 61 12.40 -2.36 12.31
C GLN A 61 12.68 -1.87 10.88
N ILE A 62 11.65 -1.83 10.02
CA ILE A 62 11.77 -1.30 8.65
C ILE A 62 12.21 0.17 8.68
N LEU A 63 11.64 0.96 9.56
CA LEU A 63 12.01 2.38 9.70
C LEU A 63 13.45 2.53 10.20
N ASP A 64 13.84 1.77 11.21
CA ASP A 64 15.18 1.80 11.78
C ASP A 64 16.24 1.39 10.74
N ASP A 65 15.96 0.35 9.95
CA ASP A 65 16.83 -0.12 8.87
C ASP A 65 17.00 0.95 7.77
N LYS A 66 15.93 1.65 7.40
CA LYS A 66 15.99 2.77 6.44
C LYS A 66 16.83 3.91 6.98
N ILE A 67 16.63 4.31 8.24
CA ILE A 67 17.41 5.36 8.89
C ILE A 67 18.90 4.96 8.91
N ALA A 68 19.20 3.72 9.28
CA ALA A 68 20.57 3.22 9.30
C ALA A 68 21.22 3.24 7.89
N ALA A 69 20.48 2.87 6.85
CA ALA A 69 20.94 2.94 5.47
C ALA A 69 21.32 4.37 5.06
N TYR A 70 20.42 5.36 5.25
CA TYR A 70 20.72 6.76 4.95
C TYR A 70 21.87 7.32 5.80
N ARG A 71 21.99 6.89 7.07
CA ARG A 71 23.14 7.23 7.90
C ARG A 71 24.45 6.71 7.31
N SER A 72 24.45 5.50 6.74
CA SER A 72 25.65 4.91 6.09
C SER A 72 26.01 5.63 4.80
N GLU A 73 25.05 6.26 4.14
CA GLU A 73 25.24 7.12 2.95
C GLU A 73 25.74 8.54 3.31
N GLY A 74 25.88 8.86 4.60
CA GLY A 74 26.43 10.14 5.04
C GLY A 74 25.39 11.20 5.45
N TYR A 75 24.11 10.86 5.47
CA TYR A 75 23.07 11.77 5.96
C TYR A 75 23.28 12.07 7.46
N THR A 76 22.96 13.28 7.90
CA THR A 76 22.85 13.57 9.33
C THR A 76 21.71 12.75 9.94
N LYS A 77 21.67 12.60 11.27
CA LYS A 77 20.58 11.85 11.94
C LYS A 77 19.21 12.39 11.55
N HIS A 78 19.03 13.71 11.65
CA HIS A 78 17.76 14.38 11.33
C HIS A 78 17.35 14.17 9.86
N MET A 79 18.26 14.38 8.92
CA MET A 79 17.97 14.14 7.49
C MET A 79 17.65 12.68 7.19
N ALA A 80 18.32 11.73 7.84
CA ALA A 80 18.04 10.31 7.66
C ALA A 80 16.64 9.95 8.16
N GLU A 81 16.23 10.48 9.32
CA GLU A 81 14.90 10.31 9.88
C GLU A 81 13.82 10.92 8.97
N GLU A 82 13.99 12.16 8.52
CA GLU A 82 13.05 12.82 7.60
C GLU A 82 12.92 12.05 6.28
N THR A 83 14.04 11.71 5.64
CA THR A 83 14.03 10.99 4.37
C THR A 83 13.43 9.59 4.51
N ALA A 84 13.71 8.88 5.61
CA ALA A 84 13.11 7.57 5.87
C ALA A 84 11.59 7.63 5.97
N MET A 85 11.04 8.71 6.56
CA MET A 85 9.58 8.91 6.69
C MET A 85 8.87 9.29 5.37
N GLU A 86 9.59 9.69 4.33
CA GLU A 86 9.01 9.85 2.98
C GLU A 86 8.74 8.51 2.30
N TRP A 87 9.39 7.44 2.74
CA TRP A 87 9.33 6.08 2.19
C TRP A 87 8.82 5.04 3.17
N GLY A 88 8.40 5.46 4.35
CA GLY A 88 7.93 4.57 5.39
C GLY A 88 7.08 5.30 6.42
N ALA A 89 6.15 4.58 7.02
CA ALA A 89 5.29 5.11 8.06
C ALA A 89 5.85 4.79 9.46
N LEU A 90 5.51 5.62 10.43
CA LEU A 90 5.72 5.31 11.85
C LEU A 90 4.83 4.13 12.27
N PRO A 91 5.22 3.34 13.26
CA PRO A 91 4.32 2.40 13.91
C PRO A 91 3.01 3.07 14.34
N GLY A 92 1.88 2.42 14.08
CA GLY A 92 0.55 2.96 14.34
C GLY A 92 0.00 3.86 13.23
N THR A 93 0.81 4.19 12.19
CA THR A 93 0.38 5.03 11.06
C THR A 93 0.51 4.34 9.70
N SER A 94 0.95 3.06 9.69
CA SER A 94 1.08 2.26 8.48
C SER A 94 -0.21 1.52 8.15
N GLU A 95 -0.67 1.62 6.92
CA GLU A 95 -1.84 0.87 6.44
C GLU A 95 -1.62 -0.65 6.36
N HIS A 96 -0.37 -1.11 6.31
CA HIS A 96 -0.03 -2.54 6.43
C HIS A 96 -0.44 -3.12 7.79
N GLN A 97 -0.43 -2.31 8.84
CA GLN A 97 -0.89 -2.74 10.17
C GLN A 97 -2.43 -2.90 10.27
N LEU A 98 -3.18 -2.48 9.25
CA LEU A 98 -4.62 -2.74 9.14
C LEU A 98 -4.93 -4.08 8.45
N GLY A 99 -3.94 -4.69 7.78
CA GLY A 99 -4.17 -5.83 6.88
C GLY A 99 -4.93 -5.48 5.59
N LEU A 100 -5.22 -4.19 5.35
CA LEU A 100 -6.00 -3.69 4.21
C LEU A 100 -5.16 -3.11 3.07
N ALA A 101 -3.84 -3.09 3.23
CA ALA A 101 -2.89 -2.67 2.21
C ALA A 101 -1.95 -3.82 1.83
N VAL A 102 -1.56 -3.85 0.57
CA VAL A 102 -0.65 -4.84 0.01
C VAL A 102 0.33 -4.17 -0.93
N ASP A 103 1.60 -4.56 -0.82
CA ASP A 103 2.60 -4.26 -1.84
C ASP A 103 2.58 -5.38 -2.88
N ILE A 104 2.30 -5.02 -4.13
CA ILE A 104 2.15 -5.95 -5.24
C ILE A 104 3.36 -5.84 -6.16
N ASN A 105 3.92 -6.99 -6.53
CA ASN A 105 5.04 -7.06 -7.46
C ASN A 105 4.78 -8.10 -8.56
N ALA A 106 5.66 -8.18 -9.54
CA ALA A 106 5.56 -9.07 -10.67
C ALA A 106 6.36 -10.37 -10.46
N ASP A 107 5.81 -11.49 -10.91
CA ASP A 107 6.59 -12.68 -11.23
C ASP A 107 7.42 -12.39 -12.50
N THR A 108 8.65 -11.91 -12.28
CA THR A 108 9.53 -11.45 -13.37
C THR A 108 10.02 -12.56 -14.29
N SER A 109 9.70 -13.82 -14.00
CA SER A 109 9.90 -14.93 -14.93
C SER A 109 8.81 -14.99 -16.01
N LYS A 110 7.69 -14.26 -15.86
CA LYS A 110 6.51 -14.30 -16.73
C LYS A 110 6.13 -12.98 -17.35
N CYS A 111 6.30 -11.87 -16.62
CA CYS A 111 5.98 -10.52 -17.09
C CYS A 111 6.90 -9.48 -16.42
N SER A 112 6.94 -8.26 -16.92
CA SER A 112 7.70 -7.18 -16.29
C SER A 112 6.95 -6.58 -15.10
N ARG A 113 7.67 -5.80 -14.26
CA ARG A 113 7.04 -4.99 -13.20
C ARG A 113 6.11 -3.93 -13.78
N ASP A 114 6.52 -3.32 -14.88
CA ASP A 114 5.73 -2.28 -15.55
C ASP A 114 4.42 -2.83 -16.09
N ASP A 115 4.39 -4.07 -16.60
CA ASP A 115 3.14 -4.73 -17.01
C ASP A 115 2.16 -4.85 -15.82
N VAL A 116 2.66 -5.25 -14.64
CA VAL A 116 1.83 -5.35 -13.44
C VAL A 116 1.35 -3.98 -12.98
N TYR A 117 2.24 -2.99 -12.88
CA TYR A 117 1.88 -1.66 -12.37
C TYR A 117 0.90 -0.94 -13.31
N ASN A 118 1.09 -1.05 -14.62
CA ASN A 118 0.18 -0.47 -15.61
C ASN A 118 -1.19 -1.15 -15.55
N TRP A 119 -1.22 -2.49 -15.48
CA TRP A 119 -2.49 -3.21 -15.38
C TRP A 119 -3.25 -2.86 -14.09
N LEU A 120 -2.56 -2.80 -12.96
CA LEU A 120 -3.15 -2.42 -11.67
C LEU A 120 -3.68 -0.99 -11.69
N LEU A 121 -2.93 -0.05 -12.26
CA LEU A 121 -3.36 1.35 -12.38
C LEU A 121 -4.69 1.49 -13.16
N GLU A 122 -4.86 0.68 -14.21
CA GLU A 122 -6.05 0.70 -15.06
C GLU A 122 -7.24 -0.13 -14.52
N ASN A 123 -6.99 -1.09 -13.62
CA ASN A 123 -8.00 -2.10 -13.30
C ASN A 123 -8.30 -2.27 -11.80
N SER A 124 -7.38 -1.93 -10.90
CA SER A 124 -7.49 -2.25 -9.46
C SER A 124 -8.76 -1.70 -8.80
N TYR A 125 -9.23 -0.53 -9.24
CA TYR A 125 -10.44 0.10 -8.70
C TYR A 125 -11.70 -0.75 -8.88
N LYS A 126 -11.78 -1.58 -9.93
CA LYS A 126 -12.91 -2.50 -10.19
C LYS A 126 -13.08 -3.55 -9.09
N TYR A 127 -11.99 -3.82 -8.37
CA TYR A 127 -11.91 -4.78 -7.27
C TYR A 127 -11.89 -4.11 -5.89
N GLY A 128 -11.98 -2.78 -5.86
CA GLY A 128 -12.01 -2.01 -4.62
C GLY A 128 -10.65 -1.58 -4.08
N PHE A 129 -9.59 -1.71 -4.90
CA PHE A 129 -8.24 -1.27 -4.55
C PHE A 129 -7.88 0.04 -5.26
N ILE A 130 -7.13 0.88 -4.57
CA ILE A 130 -6.55 2.10 -5.13
C ILE A 130 -5.03 2.08 -5.01
N GLN A 131 -4.33 2.67 -5.97
CA GLN A 131 -2.94 3.06 -5.76
C GLN A 131 -2.93 4.13 -4.67
N ARG A 132 -2.34 3.82 -3.51
CA ARG A 132 -2.47 4.66 -2.32
C ARG A 132 -1.68 5.96 -2.41
N TYR A 133 -0.51 5.92 -3.04
CA TYR A 133 0.43 7.03 -3.15
C TYR A 133 0.72 7.33 -4.63
N PRO A 134 -0.24 7.96 -5.35
CA PRO A 134 -0.08 8.24 -6.77
C PRO A 134 0.89 9.40 -7.02
N SER A 135 1.46 9.42 -8.21
CA SER A 135 2.36 10.49 -8.66
C SER A 135 1.67 11.85 -8.57
N GLY A 136 2.42 12.87 -8.14
CA GLY A 136 1.93 14.25 -8.02
C GLY A 136 1.11 14.55 -6.75
N LYS A 137 0.94 13.58 -5.85
CA LYS A 137 0.17 13.76 -4.60
C LYS A 137 1.02 13.73 -3.33
N THR A 138 2.34 13.68 -3.43
CA THR A 138 3.27 13.60 -2.27
C THR A 138 3.08 14.75 -1.28
N SER A 139 2.78 15.96 -1.75
CA SER A 139 2.50 17.11 -0.86
C SER A 139 1.25 16.94 0.00
N ILE A 140 0.33 16.07 -0.39
CA ILE A 140 -0.93 15.78 0.33
C ILE A 140 -0.76 14.52 1.18
N THR A 141 -0.29 13.42 0.55
CA THR A 141 -0.15 12.13 1.23
C THR A 141 1.04 12.06 2.17
N GLY A 142 2.07 12.87 1.89
CA GLY A 142 3.34 12.88 2.58
C GLY A 142 4.26 11.71 2.29
N VAL A 143 3.88 10.86 1.36
CA VAL A 143 4.63 9.69 0.91
C VAL A 143 4.96 9.85 -0.57
N ALA A 144 6.16 9.42 -0.97
CA ALA A 144 6.58 9.40 -2.37
C ALA A 144 5.68 8.48 -3.21
N ASN A 145 5.74 8.62 -4.54
CA ASN A 145 4.98 7.73 -5.41
C ASN A 145 5.39 6.27 -5.24
N GLU A 146 4.42 5.42 -4.92
CA GLU A 146 4.59 3.98 -4.75
C GLU A 146 3.67 3.22 -5.71
N PRO A 147 4.14 2.82 -6.90
CA PRO A 147 3.32 2.11 -7.89
C PRO A 147 2.95 0.67 -7.47
N TRP A 148 3.57 0.15 -6.42
CA TRP A 148 3.32 -1.18 -5.86
C TRP A 148 2.32 -1.20 -4.72
N HIS A 149 2.08 -0.07 -4.01
CA HIS A 149 1.29 -0.02 -2.78
C HIS A 149 -0.19 0.23 -3.08
N TYR A 150 -1.02 -0.79 -2.81
CA TYR A 150 -2.45 -0.77 -3.04
C TYR A 150 -3.24 -0.91 -1.75
N ARG A 151 -4.22 -0.01 -1.55
CA ARG A 151 -5.12 -0.01 -0.41
C ARG A 151 -6.53 -0.42 -0.82
N TYR A 152 -7.12 -1.36 -0.09
CA TYR A 152 -8.54 -1.69 -0.25
C TYR A 152 -9.41 -0.64 0.44
N VAL A 153 -10.37 -0.08 -0.31
CA VAL A 153 -11.33 0.94 0.17
C VAL A 153 -12.77 0.57 -0.17
N GLY A 154 -12.98 -0.59 -0.83
CA GLY A 154 -14.27 -1.02 -1.36
C GLY A 154 -14.54 -0.50 -2.77
N LYS A 155 -15.33 -1.27 -3.56
CA LYS A 155 -15.54 -1.01 -5.00
C LYS A 155 -16.08 0.41 -5.28
N LYS A 156 -17.05 0.87 -4.49
CA LYS A 156 -17.65 2.20 -4.71
C LYS A 156 -16.65 3.34 -4.53
N ALA A 157 -15.96 3.37 -3.38
CA ALA A 157 -14.97 4.42 -3.12
C ALA A 157 -13.79 4.37 -4.10
N ALA A 158 -13.33 3.16 -4.45
CA ALA A 158 -12.25 2.99 -5.41
C ALA A 158 -12.62 3.53 -6.80
N GLU A 159 -13.85 3.30 -7.25
CA GLU A 159 -14.35 3.82 -8.53
C GLU A 159 -14.45 5.35 -8.51
N GLU A 160 -15.01 5.94 -7.45
CA GLU A 160 -15.12 7.39 -7.29
C GLU A 160 -13.74 8.07 -7.25
N ILE A 161 -12.77 7.49 -6.55
CA ILE A 161 -11.38 7.94 -6.49
C ILE A 161 -10.73 7.85 -7.88
N HIS A 162 -10.90 6.72 -8.57
CA HIS A 162 -10.35 6.53 -9.92
C HIS A 162 -10.90 7.56 -10.92
N GLN A 163 -12.22 7.79 -10.91
CA GLN A 163 -12.88 8.74 -11.82
C GLN A 163 -12.50 10.20 -11.55
N SER A 164 -12.28 10.56 -10.29
CA SER A 164 -11.96 11.93 -9.88
C SER A 164 -10.46 12.25 -9.93
N GLY A 165 -9.58 11.24 -9.93
CA GLY A 165 -8.12 11.41 -9.83
C GLY A 165 -7.66 11.92 -8.45
N MET A 166 -8.50 11.80 -7.44
CA MET A 166 -8.17 12.15 -6.04
C MET A 166 -7.25 11.11 -5.42
N CYS A 167 -6.43 11.52 -4.44
CA CYS A 167 -5.88 10.57 -3.47
C CYS A 167 -6.88 10.32 -2.33
N LEU A 168 -6.58 9.36 -1.46
CA LEU A 168 -7.51 8.98 -0.37
C LEU A 168 -7.79 10.14 0.59
N GLU A 169 -6.80 10.98 0.89
CA GLU A 169 -6.95 12.16 1.73
C GLU A 169 -7.98 13.14 1.16
N GLU A 170 -7.85 13.49 -0.13
CA GLU A 170 -8.79 14.40 -0.82
C GLU A 170 -10.20 13.81 -0.85
N TYR A 171 -10.32 12.52 -1.13
CA TYR A 171 -11.61 11.84 -1.14
C TYR A 171 -12.30 11.87 0.21
N VAL A 172 -11.59 11.53 1.29
CA VAL A 172 -12.15 11.55 2.66
C VAL A 172 -12.51 12.97 3.09
N GLU A 173 -11.75 13.98 2.71
CA GLU A 173 -12.10 15.38 3.01
C GLU A 173 -13.39 15.82 2.31
N ASN A 174 -13.62 15.37 1.09
CA ASN A 174 -14.84 15.68 0.33
C ASN A 174 -16.11 14.94 0.85
N LEU A 175 -15.97 13.95 1.75
CA LEU A 175 -17.10 13.27 2.38
C LEU A 175 -17.62 13.99 3.64
N LYS A 176 -16.89 15.00 4.14
CA LYS A 176 -17.27 15.78 5.33
C LYS A 176 -18.27 16.87 4.97
#